data_25f78e5cc2e6c682399e2318f3e2f2e4
#
_entry.id   25f78e5cc2e6c682399e2318f3e2f2e4
#
_cell.length_a   1.000
_cell.length_b   1.000
_cell.length_c   1.000
_cell.angle_alpha   90.00
_cell.angle_beta   90.00
_cell.angle_gamma   90.00
#
_symmetry.space_group_name_H-M   'P 1'
#
loop_
_entity.id
_entity.type
_entity.pdbx_description
1 polymer ?
#
loop_
_entity_poly.entity_id
_entity_poly.type
_entity_poly.pdbx_seq_one_letter_code
_entity_poly.pdbx_strand_id
1 'polypeptide(L)'
;MKNAITLDALRAIEAIHKQGSFAAAAKALFKVPSALTYTVAKLEGDLAVALFDRSKKRAVLTSAGKLVLEQGHQLLLATLALENAVQQLETGWETQLKITLDTLVPMPILFSLISEFDQLNKMTEISVNEEVLSGSWEALLSNQAQIVVGATGELPKGNFNVVEIAQAEFCFAVSASHELAEKNRIVTCDDIKKFTSIVVTDSSQSTIRRTTGLLDSRRIVRVSNMSAKIRAQSMGLGIGFLPKHMITDELKKGTLVIKECEVLRQPEFIYMAWHKDMSGQALNWFVEKLQAVNWSAVFAHD
;
A
#
# COMPACT_ATOMS: atom_id res chain seq x y z
N MET A 1 -9.63 -19.55 -34.23
CA MET A 1 -10.24 -18.21 -34.09
C MET A 1 -9.13 -17.26 -33.70
N LYS A 2 -9.01 -16.09 -34.35
CA LYS A 2 -8.00 -15.10 -34.00
C LYS A 2 -8.61 -14.18 -32.94
N ASN A 3 -8.05 -14.18 -31.74
CA ASN A 3 -8.56 -13.33 -30.66
C ASN A 3 -8.32 -11.84 -31.01
N ALA A 4 -9.33 -11.01 -30.81
CA ALA A 4 -9.22 -9.55 -31.00
C ALA A 4 -8.26 -8.94 -29.98
N ILE A 5 -8.33 -9.39 -28.71
CA ILE A 5 -7.51 -8.92 -27.61
C ILE A 5 -6.15 -9.61 -27.68
N THR A 6 -5.08 -8.80 -27.66
CA THR A 6 -3.69 -9.24 -27.59
C THR A 6 -3.00 -8.57 -26.40
N LEU A 7 -1.95 -9.19 -25.83
CA LEU A 7 -1.19 -8.60 -24.72
C LEU A 7 -0.61 -7.23 -25.08
N ASP A 8 -0.18 -7.05 -26.35
CA ASP A 8 0.35 -5.78 -26.85
C ASP A 8 -0.72 -4.67 -26.85
N ALA A 9 -1.97 -5.02 -27.20
CA ALA A 9 -3.09 -4.10 -27.13
C ALA A 9 -3.47 -3.75 -25.67
N LEU A 10 -3.44 -4.72 -24.76
CA LEU A 10 -3.69 -4.47 -23.34
C LEU A 10 -2.63 -3.54 -22.74
N ARG A 11 -1.34 -3.81 -23.00
CA ARG A 11 -0.24 -2.92 -22.58
C ARG A 11 -0.38 -1.50 -23.14
N ALA A 12 -0.86 -1.37 -24.38
CA ALA A 12 -1.12 -0.08 -24.99
C ALA A 12 -2.22 0.71 -24.25
N ILE A 13 -3.35 0.06 -23.94
CA ILE A 13 -4.47 0.69 -23.21
C ILE A 13 -4.02 1.15 -21.81
N GLU A 14 -3.34 0.27 -21.07
CA GLU A 14 -2.81 0.57 -19.73
C GLU A 14 -1.85 1.76 -19.76
N ALA A 15 -0.89 1.77 -20.69
CA ALA A 15 0.06 2.86 -20.83
C ALA A 15 -0.63 4.19 -21.21
N ILE A 16 -1.62 4.17 -22.12
CA ILE A 16 -2.35 5.37 -22.50
C ILE A 16 -3.16 5.92 -21.33
N HIS A 17 -3.81 5.05 -20.55
CA HIS A 17 -4.53 5.46 -19.36
C HIS A 17 -3.61 6.09 -18.32
N LYS A 18 -2.49 5.44 -18.02
CA LYS A 18 -1.48 5.91 -17.02
C LYS A 18 -0.81 7.22 -17.44
N GLN A 19 -0.47 7.38 -18.72
CA GLN A 19 0.24 8.55 -19.23
C GLN A 19 -0.70 9.68 -19.67
N GLY A 20 -2.01 9.43 -19.77
CA GLY A 20 -3.04 10.39 -20.16
C GLY A 20 -3.01 10.83 -21.63
N SER A 21 -2.07 10.34 -22.46
CA SER A 21 -2.00 10.62 -23.89
C SER A 21 -1.32 9.51 -24.69
N PHE A 22 -1.71 9.35 -25.96
CA PHE A 22 -1.10 8.39 -26.89
C PHE A 22 0.40 8.68 -27.14
N ALA A 23 0.78 9.94 -27.24
CA ALA A 23 2.19 10.32 -27.47
C ALA A 23 3.08 9.98 -26.26
N ALA A 24 2.64 10.29 -25.04
CA ALA A 24 3.38 9.97 -23.83
C ALA A 24 3.45 8.44 -23.59
N ALA A 25 2.37 7.72 -23.85
CA ALA A 25 2.35 6.26 -23.77
C ALA A 25 3.28 5.60 -24.78
N ALA A 26 3.31 6.09 -26.02
CA ALA A 26 4.22 5.59 -27.04
C ALA A 26 5.68 5.76 -26.63
N LYS A 27 6.04 6.91 -26.06
CA LYS A 27 7.38 7.15 -25.50
C LYS A 27 7.70 6.17 -24.37
N ALA A 28 6.76 5.94 -23.45
CA ALA A 28 6.94 5.02 -22.33
C ALA A 28 7.11 3.55 -22.78
N LEU A 29 6.48 3.17 -23.90
CA LEU A 29 6.57 1.84 -24.48
C LEU A 29 7.68 1.70 -25.55
N PHE A 30 8.52 2.71 -25.74
CA PHE A 30 9.57 2.76 -26.79
C PHE A 30 9.00 2.49 -28.20
N LYS A 31 7.78 2.97 -28.47
CA LYS A 31 7.08 2.84 -29.76
C LYS A 31 6.83 4.22 -30.39
N VAL A 32 6.56 4.23 -31.70
CA VAL A 32 6.10 5.45 -32.37
C VAL A 32 4.60 5.66 -32.13
N PRO A 33 4.11 6.91 -32.01
CA PRO A 33 2.71 7.20 -31.72
C PRO A 33 1.71 6.60 -32.72
N SER A 34 2.09 6.53 -34.01
CA SER A 34 1.28 5.92 -35.07
C SER A 34 1.03 4.42 -34.86
N ALA A 35 2.04 3.68 -34.36
CA ALA A 35 1.91 2.27 -34.06
C ALA A 35 0.91 2.01 -32.89
N LEU A 36 0.97 2.86 -31.87
CA LEU A 36 0.05 2.76 -30.73
C LEU A 36 -1.39 3.10 -31.15
N THR A 37 -1.55 4.15 -31.95
CA THR A 37 -2.85 4.53 -32.50
C THR A 37 -3.43 3.41 -33.38
N TYR A 38 -2.61 2.79 -34.21
CA TYR A 38 -3.03 1.66 -35.03
C TYR A 38 -3.44 0.45 -34.18
N THR A 39 -2.66 0.10 -33.15
CA THR A 39 -2.96 -1.04 -32.24
C THR A 39 -4.31 -0.85 -31.56
N VAL A 40 -4.58 0.36 -31.04
CA VAL A 40 -5.85 0.66 -30.38
C VAL A 40 -7.01 0.69 -31.40
N ALA A 41 -6.83 1.37 -32.53
CA ALA A 41 -7.87 1.44 -33.56
C ALA A 41 -8.23 0.07 -34.12
N LYS A 42 -7.24 -0.81 -34.29
CA LYS A 42 -7.48 -2.20 -34.70
C LYS A 42 -8.29 -2.97 -33.63
N LEU A 43 -7.94 -2.86 -32.35
CA LEU A 43 -8.68 -3.50 -31.27
C LEU A 43 -10.11 -2.97 -31.19
N GLU A 44 -10.33 -1.64 -31.29
CA GLU A 44 -11.65 -1.02 -31.35
C GLU A 44 -12.48 -1.53 -32.54
N GLY A 45 -11.84 -1.68 -33.70
CA GLY A 45 -12.46 -2.26 -34.89
C GLY A 45 -12.84 -3.74 -34.73
N ASP A 46 -11.92 -4.55 -34.21
CA ASP A 46 -12.14 -5.98 -33.99
C ASP A 46 -13.22 -6.25 -32.91
N LEU A 47 -13.36 -5.36 -31.92
CA LEU A 47 -14.41 -5.42 -30.87
C LEU A 47 -15.71 -4.70 -31.28
N ALA A 48 -15.70 -3.94 -32.38
CA ALA A 48 -16.78 -3.05 -32.83
C ALA A 48 -17.26 -2.07 -31.74
N VAL A 49 -16.34 -1.61 -30.86
CA VAL A 49 -16.64 -0.66 -29.78
C VAL A 49 -15.48 0.29 -29.55
N ALA A 50 -15.76 1.59 -29.32
CA ALA A 50 -14.75 2.56 -28.95
C ALA A 50 -14.33 2.36 -27.48
N LEU A 51 -13.01 2.32 -27.24
CA LEU A 51 -12.43 2.19 -25.91
C LEU A 51 -11.98 3.54 -25.34
N PHE A 52 -11.75 4.52 -26.22
CA PHE A 52 -11.40 5.90 -25.83
C PHE A 52 -12.40 6.92 -26.38
N ASP A 53 -12.76 7.89 -25.55
CA ASP A 53 -13.54 9.05 -25.95
C ASP A 53 -12.65 10.06 -26.69
N ARG A 54 -12.83 10.16 -28.00
CA ARG A 54 -12.05 11.04 -28.88
C ARG A 54 -12.51 12.50 -28.86
N SER A 55 -13.64 12.80 -28.18
CA SER A 55 -14.13 14.18 -28.03
C SER A 55 -13.31 15.00 -27.01
N LYS A 56 -12.53 14.34 -26.17
CA LYS A 56 -11.72 14.94 -25.12
C LYS A 56 -10.31 15.26 -25.58
N LYS A 57 -9.72 16.34 -25.04
CA LYS A 57 -8.30 16.68 -25.27
C LYS A 57 -7.31 15.67 -24.67
N ARG A 58 -7.74 14.93 -23.63
CA ARG A 58 -6.99 13.84 -23.01
C ARG A 58 -7.58 12.50 -23.40
N ALA A 59 -6.78 11.45 -23.36
CA ALA A 59 -7.23 10.08 -23.57
C ALA A 59 -8.09 9.63 -22.38
N VAL A 60 -9.42 9.67 -22.54
CA VAL A 60 -10.38 9.25 -21.51
C VAL A 60 -11.02 7.94 -21.96
N LEU A 61 -11.02 6.94 -21.07
CA LEU A 61 -11.65 5.63 -21.34
C LEU A 61 -13.17 5.73 -21.33
N THR A 62 -13.80 5.03 -22.28
CA THR A 62 -15.24 4.73 -22.26
C THR A 62 -15.53 3.67 -21.16
N SER A 63 -16.83 3.34 -20.95
CA SER A 63 -17.20 2.23 -20.05
C SER A 63 -16.61 0.89 -20.54
N ALA A 64 -16.63 0.63 -21.86
CA ALA A 64 -15.98 -0.54 -22.45
C ALA A 64 -14.46 -0.50 -22.27
N GLY A 65 -13.83 0.68 -22.43
CA GLY A 65 -12.41 0.86 -22.19
C GLY A 65 -11.99 0.57 -20.75
N LYS A 66 -12.81 0.97 -19.77
CA LYS A 66 -12.57 0.68 -18.35
C LYS A 66 -12.65 -0.83 -18.07
N LEU A 67 -13.65 -1.52 -18.62
CA LEU A 67 -13.78 -2.96 -18.48
C LEU A 67 -12.57 -3.69 -19.09
N VAL A 68 -12.14 -3.28 -20.30
CA VAL A 68 -10.96 -3.88 -20.96
C VAL A 68 -9.69 -3.58 -20.18
N LEU A 69 -9.54 -2.39 -19.58
CA LEU A 69 -8.40 -2.06 -18.72
C LEU A 69 -8.37 -2.96 -17.48
N GLU A 70 -9.50 -3.08 -16.76
CA GLU A 70 -9.59 -3.85 -15.52
C GLU A 70 -9.31 -5.33 -15.75
N GLN A 71 -10.05 -5.96 -16.68
CA GLN A 71 -9.86 -7.38 -17.00
C GLN A 71 -8.54 -7.64 -17.73
N GLY A 72 -8.12 -6.71 -18.56
CA GLY A 72 -6.83 -6.77 -19.28
C GLY A 72 -5.64 -6.73 -18.36
N HIS A 73 -5.70 -5.94 -17.28
CA HIS A 73 -4.66 -5.90 -16.24
C HIS A 73 -4.47 -7.27 -15.60
N GLN A 74 -5.55 -7.99 -15.27
CA GLN A 74 -5.48 -9.35 -14.72
C GLN A 74 -4.81 -10.34 -15.70
N LEU A 75 -5.08 -10.22 -17.00
CA LEU A 75 -4.44 -11.06 -18.02
C LEU A 75 -2.94 -10.76 -18.16
N LEU A 76 -2.54 -9.49 -18.08
CA LEU A 76 -1.13 -9.09 -18.09
C LEU A 76 -0.38 -9.63 -16.86
N LEU A 77 -0.98 -9.56 -15.68
CA LEU A 77 -0.43 -10.14 -14.45
C LEU A 77 -0.30 -11.67 -14.56
N ALA A 78 -1.31 -12.36 -15.09
CA ALA A 78 -1.25 -13.81 -15.30
C ALA A 78 -0.14 -14.21 -16.28
N THR A 79 0.10 -13.41 -17.33
CA THR A 79 1.18 -13.66 -18.29
C THR A 79 2.55 -13.52 -17.62
N LEU A 80 2.73 -12.45 -16.84
CA LEU A 80 3.98 -12.26 -16.08
C LEU A 80 4.22 -13.39 -15.08
N ALA A 81 3.17 -13.84 -14.39
CA ALA A 81 3.26 -14.96 -13.47
C ALA A 81 3.69 -16.25 -14.16
N LEU A 82 3.19 -16.51 -15.39
CA LEU A 82 3.60 -17.66 -16.19
C LEU A 82 5.07 -17.58 -16.63
N GLU A 83 5.50 -16.40 -17.11
CA GLU A 83 6.90 -16.18 -17.49
C GLU A 83 7.85 -16.42 -16.29
N ASN A 84 7.51 -15.87 -15.13
CA ASN A 84 8.25 -16.07 -13.88
C ASN A 84 8.25 -17.56 -13.45
N ALA A 85 7.12 -18.24 -13.54
CA ALA A 85 7.02 -19.66 -13.19
C ALA A 85 7.92 -20.55 -14.08
N VAL A 86 8.02 -20.25 -15.37
CA VAL A 86 8.92 -20.97 -16.29
C VAL A 86 10.39 -20.75 -15.89
N GLN A 87 10.78 -19.53 -15.59
CA GLN A 87 12.16 -19.23 -15.14
C GLN A 87 12.45 -19.84 -13.76
N GLN A 88 11.48 -19.84 -12.86
CA GLN A 88 11.61 -20.46 -11.55
C GLN A 88 11.80 -21.98 -11.62
N LEU A 89 11.19 -22.67 -12.60
CA LEU A 89 11.38 -24.11 -12.79
C LEU A 89 12.85 -24.50 -12.99
N GLU A 90 13.64 -23.64 -13.63
CA GLU A 90 15.06 -23.91 -13.87
C GLU A 90 15.95 -23.52 -12.67
N THR A 91 15.65 -22.43 -11.99
CA THR A 91 16.49 -21.85 -10.95
C THR A 91 16.01 -22.12 -9.52
N GLY A 92 14.72 -22.38 -9.34
CA GLY A 92 14.03 -22.44 -8.04
C GLY A 92 13.81 -21.06 -7.41
N TRP A 93 14.38 -19.98 -7.99
CA TRP A 93 14.30 -18.60 -7.49
C TRP A 93 13.41 -17.75 -8.38
N GLU A 94 12.56 -16.95 -7.78
CA GLU A 94 11.74 -15.95 -8.48
C GLU A 94 12.62 -14.86 -9.10
N THR A 95 12.23 -14.35 -10.25
CA THR A 95 12.88 -13.18 -10.86
C THR A 95 12.55 -11.89 -10.12
N GLN A 96 11.39 -11.84 -9.47
CA GLN A 96 10.93 -10.69 -8.68
C GLN A 96 10.10 -11.14 -7.48
N LEU A 97 10.35 -10.53 -6.34
CA LEU A 97 9.53 -10.65 -5.13
C LEU A 97 9.08 -9.25 -4.68
N LYS A 98 7.77 -9.06 -4.54
CA LYS A 98 7.16 -7.81 -4.07
C LYS A 98 6.69 -7.99 -2.64
N ILE A 99 7.22 -7.15 -1.75
CA ILE A 99 6.88 -7.12 -0.33
C ILE A 99 6.23 -5.79 -0.03
N THR A 100 5.06 -5.81 0.57
CA THR A 100 4.36 -4.61 1.04
C THR A 100 4.41 -4.54 2.55
N LEU A 101 4.80 -3.37 3.08
CA LEU A 101 4.70 -3.07 4.51
C LEU A 101 3.57 -2.08 4.75
N ASP A 102 2.79 -2.31 5.82
CA ASP A 102 1.99 -1.21 6.39
C ASP A 102 2.91 -0.21 7.09
N THR A 103 2.53 1.06 7.04
CA THR A 103 3.31 2.16 7.65
C THR A 103 3.45 2.07 9.18
N LEU A 104 2.81 1.10 9.83
CA LEU A 104 3.01 0.75 11.23
C LEU A 104 4.28 -0.08 11.46
N VAL A 105 4.84 -0.69 10.42
CA VAL A 105 6.03 -1.54 10.52
C VAL A 105 7.27 -0.71 10.19
N PRO A 106 8.29 -0.69 11.09
CA PRO A 106 9.53 0.02 10.81
C PRO A 106 10.28 -0.57 9.59
N MET A 107 10.46 0.22 8.55
CA MET A 107 11.13 -0.16 7.30
C MET A 107 12.55 -0.76 7.50
N PRO A 108 13.37 -0.31 8.46
CA PRO A 108 14.71 -0.86 8.68
C PRO A 108 14.75 -2.38 8.93
N ILE A 109 13.67 -2.97 9.46
CA ILE A 109 13.58 -4.41 9.67
C ILE A 109 13.70 -5.16 8.33
N LEU A 110 12.91 -4.72 7.34
CA LEU A 110 12.95 -5.34 6.02
C LEU A 110 14.27 -5.06 5.30
N PHE A 111 14.84 -3.87 5.44
CA PHE A 111 16.14 -3.56 4.84
C PHE A 111 17.27 -4.41 5.41
N SER A 112 17.23 -4.76 6.70
CA SER A 112 18.20 -5.71 7.28
C SER A 112 18.06 -7.08 6.65
N LEU A 113 16.86 -7.57 6.42
CA LEU A 113 16.60 -8.86 5.76
C LEU A 113 17.00 -8.82 4.27
N ILE A 114 16.76 -7.72 3.57
CA ILE A 114 17.21 -7.55 2.19
C ILE A 114 18.73 -7.58 2.11
N SER A 115 19.43 -6.93 3.05
CA SER A 115 20.90 -6.98 3.12
C SER A 115 21.43 -8.40 3.39
N GLU A 116 20.73 -9.19 4.21
CA GLU A 116 21.07 -10.61 4.43
C GLU A 116 20.78 -11.45 3.18
N PHE A 117 19.66 -11.19 2.50
CA PHE A 117 19.31 -11.88 1.25
C PHE A 117 20.30 -11.61 0.12
N ASP A 118 20.82 -10.40 0.01
CA ASP A 118 21.81 -10.01 -1.00
C ASP A 118 23.10 -10.87 -0.92
N GLN A 119 23.47 -11.30 0.29
CA GLN A 119 24.62 -12.19 0.50
C GLN A 119 24.45 -13.58 -0.15
N LEU A 120 23.21 -13.96 -0.48
CA LEU A 120 22.94 -15.21 -1.20
C LEU A 120 23.28 -15.12 -2.70
N ASN A 121 23.60 -13.93 -3.21
CA ASN A 121 23.91 -13.67 -4.62
C ASN A 121 22.86 -14.22 -5.60
N LYS A 122 21.56 -14.04 -5.29
CA LYS A 122 20.44 -14.45 -6.15
C LYS A 122 19.99 -13.27 -7.01
N MET A 123 19.58 -13.56 -8.24
CA MET A 123 19.15 -12.55 -9.21
C MET A 123 17.66 -12.17 -9.06
N THR A 124 17.10 -12.34 -7.87
CA THR A 124 15.72 -11.94 -7.55
C THR A 124 15.67 -10.44 -7.27
N GLU A 125 14.90 -9.69 -8.05
CA GLU A 125 14.58 -8.28 -7.77
C GLU A 125 13.64 -8.21 -6.57
N ILE A 126 14.01 -7.46 -5.54
CA ILE A 126 13.13 -7.19 -4.38
C ILE A 126 12.49 -5.82 -4.53
N SER A 127 11.18 -5.79 -4.70
CA SER A 127 10.40 -4.55 -4.71
C SER A 127 9.69 -4.35 -3.38
N VAL A 128 9.87 -3.18 -2.76
CA VAL A 128 9.25 -2.82 -1.48
C VAL A 128 8.29 -1.67 -1.69
N ASN A 129 7.06 -1.83 -1.20
CA ASN A 129 6.05 -0.78 -1.20
C ASN A 129 5.54 -0.54 0.22
N GLU A 130 5.09 0.68 0.48
CA GLU A 130 4.35 1.02 1.69
C GLU A 130 2.87 1.22 1.37
N GLU A 131 2.02 0.66 2.22
CA GLU A 131 0.58 0.81 2.15
C GLU A 131 0.01 1.22 3.52
N VAL A 132 -1.23 1.65 3.51
CA VAL A 132 -1.92 2.15 4.70
C VAL A 132 -3.29 1.50 4.81
N LEU A 133 -3.60 0.96 5.97
CA LEU A 133 -4.91 0.37 6.30
C LEU A 133 -5.32 -0.74 5.31
N SER A 134 -6.41 -0.51 4.54
CA SER A 134 -6.93 -1.52 3.60
C SER A 134 -6.02 -1.73 2.38
N GLY A 135 -5.13 -0.78 2.08
CA GLY A 135 -4.19 -0.89 0.95
C GLY A 135 -3.29 -2.12 1.04
N SER A 136 -2.87 -2.50 2.25
CA SER A 136 -2.08 -3.71 2.45
C SER A 136 -2.81 -4.98 1.98
N TRP A 137 -4.08 -5.15 2.35
CA TRP A 137 -4.89 -6.28 1.88
C TRP A 137 -5.20 -6.20 0.39
N GLU A 138 -5.47 -4.99 -0.13
CA GLU A 138 -5.70 -4.79 -1.57
C GLU A 138 -4.48 -5.16 -2.40
N ALA A 139 -3.27 -4.81 -1.96
CA ALA A 139 -2.03 -5.20 -2.62
C ALA A 139 -1.86 -6.73 -2.71
N LEU A 140 -2.22 -7.47 -1.65
CA LEU A 140 -2.20 -8.93 -1.64
C LEU A 140 -3.28 -9.51 -2.57
N LEU A 141 -4.53 -9.03 -2.46
CA LEU A 141 -5.68 -9.52 -3.24
C LEU A 141 -5.50 -9.28 -4.74
N SER A 142 -4.87 -8.17 -5.13
CA SER A 142 -4.61 -7.82 -6.53
C SER A 142 -3.30 -8.36 -7.09
N ASN A 143 -2.59 -9.22 -6.35
CA ASN A 143 -1.26 -9.75 -6.72
C ASN A 143 -0.21 -8.65 -6.96
N GLN A 144 -0.40 -7.47 -6.39
CA GLN A 144 0.61 -6.41 -6.38
C GLN A 144 1.69 -6.66 -5.32
N ALA A 145 1.41 -7.52 -4.34
CA ALA A 145 2.36 -8.03 -3.37
C ALA A 145 2.24 -9.55 -3.23
N GLN A 146 3.37 -10.24 -3.01
CA GLN A 146 3.41 -11.65 -2.64
C GLN A 146 3.43 -11.83 -1.13
N ILE A 147 4.04 -10.89 -0.40
CA ILE A 147 4.08 -10.85 1.06
C ILE A 147 3.57 -9.47 1.50
N VAL A 148 2.74 -9.48 2.52
CA VAL A 148 2.29 -8.28 3.22
C VAL A 148 2.67 -8.40 4.69
N VAL A 149 3.25 -7.36 5.27
CA VAL A 149 3.65 -7.29 6.69
C VAL A 149 3.05 -6.03 7.30
N GLY A 150 2.35 -6.19 8.42
CA GLY A 150 1.76 -5.06 9.11
C GLY A 150 0.28 -4.83 8.81
N ALA A 151 -0.35 -5.67 7.98
CA ALA A 151 -1.77 -5.53 7.66
C ALA A 151 -2.66 -5.53 8.89
N THR A 152 -3.71 -4.72 8.87
CA THR A 152 -4.63 -4.52 10.00
C THR A 152 -6.09 -4.71 9.60
N GLY A 153 -6.98 -4.88 10.58
CA GLY A 153 -8.42 -4.97 10.40
C GLY A 153 -8.93 -6.35 10.04
N GLU A 154 -10.02 -6.42 9.29
CA GLU A 154 -10.65 -7.70 8.94
C GLU A 154 -9.81 -8.49 7.95
N LEU A 155 -9.72 -9.81 8.20
CA LEU A 155 -8.98 -10.72 7.35
C LEU A 155 -9.73 -10.93 6.03
N PRO A 156 -9.06 -10.81 4.87
CA PRO A 156 -9.70 -11.02 3.59
C PRO A 156 -10.06 -12.49 3.39
N LYS A 157 -11.14 -12.74 2.64
CA LYS A 157 -11.45 -14.08 2.16
C LYS A 157 -10.54 -14.41 0.97
N GLY A 158 -9.92 -15.58 0.99
CA GLY A 158 -9.04 -16.01 -0.09
C GLY A 158 -8.10 -17.13 0.32
N ASN A 159 -7.22 -17.53 -0.61
CA ASN A 159 -6.25 -18.59 -0.39
C ASN A 159 -4.91 -18.02 0.12
N PHE A 160 -4.94 -17.51 1.37
CA PHE A 160 -3.80 -16.87 2.03
C PHE A 160 -3.37 -17.63 3.27
N ASN A 161 -2.08 -17.64 3.54
CA ASN A 161 -1.54 -17.86 4.87
C ASN A 161 -1.59 -16.52 5.59
N VAL A 162 -2.13 -16.49 6.79
CA VAL A 162 -2.20 -15.29 7.63
C VAL A 162 -1.70 -15.65 9.02
N VAL A 163 -0.77 -14.85 9.53
CA VAL A 163 -0.19 -15.00 10.86
C VAL A 163 -0.31 -13.68 11.60
N GLU A 164 -0.86 -13.71 12.80
CA GLU A 164 -0.80 -12.59 13.73
C GLU A 164 0.65 -12.48 14.24
N ILE A 165 1.26 -11.31 14.08
CA ILE A 165 2.66 -11.08 14.46
C ILE A 165 2.80 -10.19 15.70
N ALA A 166 1.86 -9.26 15.92
CA ALA A 166 1.90 -8.33 17.04
C ALA A 166 0.53 -7.69 17.30
N GLN A 167 0.50 -6.84 18.30
CA GLN A 167 -0.58 -5.91 18.58
C GLN A 167 -0.01 -4.50 18.76
N ALA A 168 -0.50 -3.53 17.99
CA ALA A 168 -0.08 -2.14 18.09
C ALA A 168 -0.98 -1.39 19.09
N GLU A 169 -0.38 -0.80 20.11
CA GLU A 169 -1.05 0.09 21.02
C GLU A 169 -0.97 1.54 20.55
N PHE A 170 -2.04 2.29 20.81
CA PHE A 170 -2.14 3.71 20.44
C PHE A 170 -2.32 4.56 21.70
N CYS A 171 -1.72 5.75 21.68
CA CYS A 171 -1.93 6.77 22.69
C CYS A 171 -2.37 8.07 22.05
N PHE A 172 -3.15 8.85 22.78
CA PHE A 172 -3.47 10.22 22.38
C PHE A 172 -2.27 11.10 22.68
N ALA A 173 -1.70 11.69 21.64
CA ALA A 173 -0.48 12.49 21.75
C ALA A 173 -0.66 13.86 21.10
N VAL A 174 -0.03 14.86 21.70
CA VAL A 174 -0.01 16.24 21.22
C VAL A 174 1.41 16.79 21.27
N SER A 175 1.70 17.85 20.48
CA SER A 175 2.95 18.57 20.63
C SER A 175 3.13 19.10 22.06
N ALA A 176 4.35 19.10 22.56
CA ALA A 176 4.66 19.69 23.87
C ALA A 176 4.30 21.18 23.95
N SER A 177 4.28 21.90 22.82
CA SER A 177 3.85 23.29 22.73
C SER A 177 2.35 23.48 22.55
N HIS A 178 1.57 22.38 22.47
CA HIS A 178 0.13 22.45 22.25
C HIS A 178 -0.61 22.84 23.55
N GLU A 179 -1.69 23.62 23.45
CA GLU A 179 -2.52 24.05 24.61
C GLU A 179 -2.96 22.87 25.50
N LEU A 180 -3.24 21.71 24.93
CA LEU A 180 -3.62 20.52 25.67
C LEU A 180 -2.46 19.90 26.46
N ALA A 181 -1.20 20.19 26.13
CA ALA A 181 -0.05 19.64 26.82
C ALA A 181 0.01 20.08 28.29
N GLU A 182 -0.34 21.35 28.56
CA GLU A 182 -0.28 21.94 29.89
C GLU A 182 -1.46 21.56 30.80
N LYS A 183 -2.55 21.04 30.22
CA LYS A 183 -3.75 20.69 31.00
C LYS A 183 -3.51 19.45 31.85
N ASN A 184 -3.50 19.60 33.16
CA ASN A 184 -3.35 18.50 34.13
C ASN A 184 -4.69 17.73 34.35
N ARG A 185 -5.42 17.43 33.28
CA ARG A 185 -6.65 16.67 33.32
C ARG A 185 -6.85 15.87 32.05
N ILE A 186 -7.78 14.93 32.08
CA ILE A 186 -8.21 14.14 30.93
C ILE A 186 -8.70 15.08 29.81
N VAL A 187 -8.30 14.82 28.59
CA VAL A 187 -8.78 15.53 27.39
C VAL A 187 -10.18 15.05 27.06
N THR A 188 -11.14 15.96 27.10
CA THR A 188 -12.54 15.64 26.87
C THR A 188 -12.90 15.72 25.38
N CYS A 189 -14.05 15.12 25.01
CA CYS A 189 -14.59 15.26 23.66
C CYS A 189 -14.80 16.73 23.27
N ASP A 190 -15.19 17.60 24.20
CA ASP A 190 -15.39 19.03 23.94
C ASP A 190 -14.06 19.79 23.76
N ASP A 191 -12.99 19.33 24.36
CA ASP A 191 -11.64 19.85 24.04
C ASP A 191 -11.26 19.49 22.61
N ILE A 192 -11.45 18.22 22.21
CA ILE A 192 -11.12 17.72 20.86
C ILE A 192 -11.81 18.53 19.77
N LYS A 193 -13.10 18.88 19.95
CA LYS A 193 -13.88 19.68 18.99
C LYS A 193 -13.28 21.05 18.66
N LYS A 194 -12.37 21.57 19.48
CA LYS A 194 -11.74 22.88 19.29
C LYS A 194 -10.55 22.82 18.35
N PHE A 195 -9.95 21.67 18.16
CA PHE A 195 -8.67 21.51 17.48
C PHE A 195 -8.79 20.78 16.13
N THR A 196 -7.69 20.75 15.40
CA THR A 196 -7.56 20.01 14.14
C THR A 196 -7.09 18.58 14.45
N SER A 197 -7.76 17.58 13.89
CA SER A 197 -7.28 16.19 13.90
C SER A 197 -6.38 15.91 12.70
N ILE A 198 -5.28 15.20 12.94
CA ILE A 198 -4.45 14.64 11.88
C ILE A 198 -4.84 13.18 11.68
N VAL A 199 -5.24 12.82 10.46
CA VAL A 199 -5.75 11.49 10.11
C VAL A 199 -4.96 10.91 8.95
N VAL A 200 -4.58 9.66 9.02
CA VAL A 200 -3.93 8.96 7.90
C VAL A 200 -5.00 8.52 6.89
N THR A 201 -4.72 8.74 5.61
CA THR A 201 -5.60 8.34 4.51
C THR A 201 -5.36 6.89 4.16
N ASP A 202 -6.43 6.10 4.02
CA ASP A 202 -6.35 4.75 3.48
C ASP A 202 -5.83 4.78 2.04
N SER A 203 -4.79 4.01 1.73
CA SER A 203 -4.19 3.97 0.40
C SER A 203 -4.97 3.11 -0.60
N SER A 204 -5.95 2.32 -0.13
CA SER A 204 -6.81 1.50 -0.96
C SER A 204 -7.50 2.31 -2.07
N GLN A 205 -7.54 1.75 -3.27
CA GLN A 205 -8.31 2.28 -4.42
C GLN A 205 -9.77 1.80 -4.41
N SER A 206 -10.12 0.90 -3.49
CA SER A 206 -11.48 0.37 -3.36
C SER A 206 -12.49 1.46 -2.99
N THR A 207 -13.77 1.20 -3.27
CA THR A 207 -14.86 2.13 -2.98
C THR A 207 -15.07 2.31 -1.46
N ILE A 208 -14.74 1.30 -0.66
CA ILE A 208 -14.89 1.30 0.79
C ILE A 208 -13.52 1.50 1.42
N ARG A 209 -13.21 2.75 1.75
CA ARG A 209 -11.98 3.13 2.46
C ARG A 209 -12.19 3.08 3.97
N ARG A 210 -11.23 2.51 4.68
CA ARG A 210 -11.22 2.56 6.14
C ARG A 210 -10.82 3.95 6.61
N THR A 211 -11.43 4.38 7.70
CA THR A 211 -11.00 5.56 8.45
C THR A 211 -10.85 5.15 9.90
N THR A 212 -9.64 5.19 10.43
CA THR A 212 -9.36 4.84 11.82
C THR A 212 -8.85 6.07 12.57
N GLY A 213 -9.19 6.14 13.88
CA GLY A 213 -8.75 7.24 14.75
C GLY A 213 -9.32 8.61 14.34
N LEU A 214 -10.46 8.62 13.66
CA LEU A 214 -11.21 9.84 13.42
C LEU A 214 -11.78 10.37 14.73
N LEU A 215 -11.55 11.65 14.98
CA LEU A 215 -12.07 12.37 16.13
C LEU A 215 -13.12 13.37 15.67
N ASP A 216 -14.11 13.64 16.52
CA ASP A 216 -15.10 14.71 16.31
C ASP A 216 -14.43 16.07 16.59
N SER A 217 -13.66 16.54 15.61
CA SER A 217 -12.77 17.70 15.71
C SER A 217 -13.21 18.83 14.78
N ARG A 218 -12.79 20.06 15.10
CA ARG A 218 -13.10 21.26 14.33
C ARG A 218 -12.77 21.13 12.84
N ARG A 219 -11.64 20.49 12.54
CA ARG A 219 -11.11 20.31 11.18
C ARG A 219 -10.28 19.03 11.10
N ILE A 220 -10.23 18.45 9.94
CA ILE A 220 -9.42 17.27 9.65
C ILE A 220 -8.34 17.64 8.63
N VAL A 221 -7.10 17.30 8.93
CA VAL A 221 -5.98 17.28 7.99
C VAL A 221 -5.64 15.82 7.69
N ARG A 222 -5.65 15.45 6.42
CA ARG A 222 -5.32 14.10 5.97
C ARG A 222 -3.89 14.05 5.47
N VAL A 223 -3.17 13.03 5.91
CA VAL A 223 -1.77 12.77 5.52
C VAL A 223 -1.66 11.36 4.93
N SER A 224 -0.61 11.11 4.18
CA SER A 224 -0.46 9.87 3.40
C SER A 224 0.01 8.65 4.21
N ASN A 225 0.70 8.86 5.34
CA ASN A 225 1.28 7.76 6.12
C ASN A 225 1.47 8.16 7.60
N MET A 226 1.86 7.19 8.43
CA MET A 226 2.02 7.41 9.86
C MET A 226 3.20 8.34 10.19
N SER A 227 4.30 8.28 9.46
CA SER A 227 5.45 9.18 9.66
C SER A 227 5.08 10.66 9.42
N ALA A 228 4.29 10.93 8.38
CA ALA A 228 3.77 12.27 8.11
C ALA A 228 2.82 12.75 9.24
N LYS A 229 2.00 11.82 9.79
CA LYS A 229 1.12 12.13 10.92
C LYS A 229 1.92 12.50 12.18
N ILE A 230 2.92 11.68 12.54
CA ILE A 230 3.79 11.92 13.69
C ILE A 230 4.46 13.30 13.54
N ARG A 231 5.04 13.58 12.37
CA ARG A 231 5.69 14.87 12.09
C ARG A 231 4.72 16.04 12.21
N ALA A 232 3.51 15.93 11.63
CA ALA A 232 2.50 16.99 11.70
C ALA A 232 2.07 17.29 13.16
N GLN A 233 1.87 16.25 13.97
CA GLN A 233 1.53 16.42 15.39
C GLN A 233 2.69 16.98 16.19
N SER A 234 3.93 16.53 15.98
CA SER A 234 5.12 17.10 16.63
C SER A 234 5.34 18.60 16.34
N MET A 235 4.92 19.05 15.15
CA MET A 235 4.94 20.46 14.75
C MET A 235 3.75 21.27 15.32
N GLY A 236 2.84 20.65 16.07
CA GLY A 236 1.69 21.32 16.66
C GLY A 236 0.55 21.61 15.68
N LEU A 237 0.54 21.01 14.47
CA LEU A 237 -0.51 21.24 13.46
C LEU A 237 -1.87 20.62 13.83
N GLY A 238 -1.90 19.72 14.81
CA GLY A 238 -3.11 19.11 15.30
C GLY A 238 -2.87 17.97 16.28
N ILE A 239 -3.93 17.23 16.56
CA ILE A 239 -4.00 16.21 17.60
C ILE A 239 -4.43 14.86 17.02
N GLY A 240 -4.23 13.78 17.77
CA GLY A 240 -4.75 12.47 17.40
C GLY A 240 -4.02 11.32 18.08
N PHE A 241 -4.46 10.11 17.77
CA PHE A 241 -3.83 8.90 18.26
C PHE A 241 -2.61 8.53 17.41
N LEU A 242 -1.52 8.16 18.09
CA LEU A 242 -0.28 7.68 17.47
C LEU A 242 0.09 6.31 18.05
N PRO A 243 0.73 5.43 17.23
CA PRO A 243 1.24 4.16 17.73
C PRO A 243 2.37 4.41 18.72
N LYS A 244 2.30 3.83 19.91
CA LYS A 244 3.27 4.07 20.98
C LYS A 244 4.70 3.73 20.55
N HIS A 245 4.89 2.58 19.92
CA HIS A 245 6.21 2.10 19.49
C HIS A 245 6.89 3.02 18.44
N MET A 246 6.12 3.85 17.73
CA MET A 246 6.67 4.74 16.69
C MET A 246 7.05 6.13 17.20
N ILE A 247 6.70 6.51 18.42
CA ILE A 247 6.91 7.86 18.96
C ILE A 247 7.87 7.91 20.16
N THR A 248 8.56 6.82 20.45
CA THR A 248 9.50 6.73 21.58
C THR A 248 10.57 7.83 21.53
N ASP A 249 11.09 8.11 20.34
CA ASP A 249 12.08 9.16 20.14
C ASP A 249 11.52 10.58 20.36
N GLU A 250 10.29 10.83 19.87
CA GLU A 250 9.60 12.10 20.07
C GLU A 250 9.27 12.35 21.55
N LEU A 251 8.91 11.30 22.27
CA LEU A 251 8.66 11.36 23.71
C LEU A 251 9.99 11.64 24.47
N LYS A 252 11.07 10.93 24.16
CA LYS A 252 12.40 11.13 24.76
C LYS A 252 12.94 12.54 24.48
N LYS A 253 12.70 13.07 23.28
CA LYS A 253 13.08 14.45 22.90
C LYS A 253 12.15 15.52 23.48
N GLY A 254 11.01 15.13 24.05
CA GLY A 254 10.00 16.04 24.57
C GLY A 254 9.28 16.86 23.50
N THR A 255 9.26 16.42 22.26
CA THR A 255 8.51 17.08 21.16
C THR A 255 7.04 16.67 21.15
N LEU A 256 6.73 15.49 21.66
CA LEU A 256 5.37 15.00 21.90
C LEU A 256 5.16 14.69 23.38
N VAL A 257 3.93 14.83 23.83
CA VAL A 257 3.46 14.39 25.17
C VAL A 257 2.22 13.55 25.03
N ILE A 258 2.14 12.45 25.80
CA ILE A 258 0.95 11.61 25.88
C ILE A 258 -0.04 12.25 26.85
N LYS A 259 -1.30 12.26 26.49
CA LYS A 259 -2.40 12.72 27.33
C LYS A 259 -3.44 11.63 27.51
N GLU A 260 -4.00 11.53 28.70
CA GLU A 260 -5.24 10.76 28.90
C GLU A 260 -6.39 11.43 28.14
N CYS A 261 -7.22 10.61 27.51
CA CYS A 261 -8.32 11.07 26.64
C CYS A 261 -9.59 10.26 26.94
N GLU A 262 -10.74 10.91 26.95
CA GLU A 262 -12.06 10.24 27.09
C GLU A 262 -12.34 9.28 25.91
N VAL A 263 -11.81 9.60 24.72
CA VAL A 263 -11.97 8.74 23.55
C VAL A 263 -11.00 7.56 23.69
N LEU A 264 -11.55 6.35 23.75
CA LEU A 264 -10.77 5.13 23.80
C LEU A 264 -10.43 4.67 22.37
N ARG A 265 -9.18 4.27 22.16
CA ARG A 265 -8.76 3.57 20.96
C ARG A 265 -8.29 2.18 21.34
N GLN A 266 -8.93 1.16 20.75
CA GLN A 266 -8.53 -0.22 20.94
C GLN A 266 -7.20 -0.48 20.22
N PRO A 267 -6.35 -1.36 20.75
CA PRO A 267 -5.19 -1.86 20.04
C PRO A 267 -5.58 -2.51 18.71
N GLU A 268 -4.69 -2.47 17.74
CA GLU A 268 -4.90 -3.09 16.42
C GLU A 268 -4.03 -4.35 16.32
N PHE A 269 -4.65 -5.47 15.92
CA PHE A 269 -3.89 -6.68 15.57
C PHE A 269 -3.13 -6.46 14.27
N ILE A 270 -1.91 -6.93 14.25
CA ILE A 270 -0.96 -6.78 13.15
C ILE A 270 -0.71 -8.15 12.54
N TYR A 271 -0.91 -8.25 11.23
CA TYR A 271 -0.80 -9.51 10.52
C TYR A 271 0.31 -9.48 9.47
N MET A 272 0.92 -10.64 9.26
CA MET A 272 1.69 -10.97 8.07
C MET A 272 0.88 -11.95 7.24
N ALA A 273 0.88 -11.78 5.92
CA ALA A 273 0.15 -12.67 5.02
C ALA A 273 0.87 -12.86 3.68
N TRP A 274 0.65 -14.04 3.05
CA TRP A 274 1.15 -14.38 1.74
C TRP A 274 0.26 -15.43 1.07
N HIS A 275 0.33 -15.54 -0.25
CA HIS A 275 -0.47 -16.50 -1.02
C HIS A 275 -0.05 -17.94 -0.74
N LYS A 276 -1.03 -18.84 -0.53
CA LYS A 276 -0.77 -20.29 -0.32
C LYS A 276 -0.26 -20.98 -1.60
N ASP A 277 -0.75 -20.55 -2.74
CA ASP A 277 -0.45 -21.19 -4.03
C ASP A 277 0.86 -20.67 -4.65
N MET A 278 1.47 -19.64 -4.07
CA MET A 278 2.78 -19.17 -4.50
C MET A 278 3.88 -19.92 -3.78
N SER A 279 4.82 -20.42 -4.54
CA SER A 279 6.01 -21.09 -4.03
C SER A 279 7.24 -20.56 -4.75
N GLY A 280 8.29 -20.29 -3.99
CA GLY A 280 9.58 -19.87 -4.53
C GLY A 280 10.60 -19.75 -3.40
N GLN A 281 11.85 -19.86 -3.72
CA GLN A 281 12.90 -19.87 -2.69
C GLN A 281 13.05 -18.51 -2.02
N ALA A 282 12.88 -17.40 -2.76
CA ALA A 282 12.93 -16.07 -2.18
C ALA A 282 11.71 -15.82 -1.29
N LEU A 283 10.49 -16.15 -1.75
CA LEU A 283 9.28 -16.06 -0.92
C LEU A 283 9.43 -16.81 0.40
N ASN A 284 9.83 -18.09 0.31
CA ASN A 284 9.97 -18.94 1.48
C ASN A 284 11.03 -18.41 2.45
N TRP A 285 12.17 -17.95 1.91
CA TRP A 285 13.24 -17.37 2.71
C TRP A 285 12.76 -16.10 3.48
N PHE A 286 12.09 -15.17 2.79
CA PHE A 286 11.58 -13.98 3.45
C PHE A 286 10.47 -14.29 4.45
N VAL A 287 9.58 -15.23 4.15
CA VAL A 287 8.53 -15.67 5.10
C VAL A 287 9.16 -16.25 6.36
N GLU A 288 10.14 -17.16 6.23
CA GLU A 288 10.84 -17.75 7.38
C GLU A 288 11.54 -16.67 8.23
N LYS A 289 12.27 -15.76 7.58
CA LYS A 289 13.00 -14.69 8.26
C LYS A 289 12.04 -13.71 8.97
N LEU A 290 10.97 -13.31 8.30
CA LEU A 290 9.96 -12.41 8.87
C LEU A 290 9.23 -13.06 10.04
N GLN A 291 8.97 -14.38 9.99
CA GLN A 291 8.39 -15.12 11.13
C GLN A 291 9.35 -15.22 12.31
N ALA A 292 10.65 -15.23 12.06
CA ALA A 292 11.67 -15.28 13.11
C ALA A 292 11.94 -13.92 13.78
N VAL A 293 11.43 -12.81 13.25
CA VAL A 293 11.57 -11.48 13.86
C VAL A 293 10.86 -11.46 15.20
N ASN A 294 11.50 -10.90 16.22
CA ASN A 294 10.87 -10.66 17.51
C ASN A 294 9.91 -9.46 17.44
N TRP A 295 8.74 -9.68 16.85
CA TRP A 295 7.72 -8.65 16.65
C TRP A 295 7.23 -8.04 17.97
N SER A 296 7.20 -8.82 19.05
CA SER A 296 6.83 -8.28 20.37
C SER A 296 7.80 -7.19 20.82
N ALA A 297 9.10 -7.33 20.54
CA ALA A 297 10.09 -6.29 20.84
C ALA A 297 9.95 -5.08 19.90
N VAL A 298 9.60 -5.30 18.61
CA VAL A 298 9.39 -4.23 17.63
C VAL A 298 8.22 -3.32 18.02
N PHE A 299 7.13 -3.90 18.49
CA PHE A 299 5.91 -3.17 18.89
C PHE A 299 5.87 -2.83 20.37
N ALA A 300 6.91 -3.22 21.15
CA ALA A 300 7.06 -2.78 22.52
C ALA A 300 7.30 -1.26 22.59
N HIS A 301 6.89 -0.68 23.68
CA HIS A 301 7.15 0.71 24.05
C HIS A 301 7.69 0.69 25.48
N ASP A 302 8.94 1.06 25.66
CA ASP A 302 9.58 1.29 26.95
C ASP A 302 9.39 2.74 27.40
#